data_996acf74457e7020cb9c8d6d3c95f2eb
#
_entry.id   996acf74457e7020cb9c8d6d3c95f2eb
#
_cell.length_a   1.000
_cell.length_b   1.000
_cell.length_c   1.000
_cell.angle_alpha   90.00
_cell.angle_beta   90.00
_cell.angle_gamma   90.00
#
_symmetry.space_group_name_H-M   'P 1'
#
loop_
_entity.id
_entity.type
_entity.pdbx_description
1 polymer ?
#
loop_
_entity_poly.entity_id
_entity_poly.type
_entity_poly.pdbx_seq_one_letter_code
_entity_poly.pdbx_strand_id
1 'polypeptide(L)'
;RYINLNSLIARGLTKGKDSADNEKVGKYLCKDIDYSKTQEIDWSIGAALFMRREIYATLGGFDTDYFLYMEDEDLCLRSWKIGYPVIYYPESKMIHNHLRASSKIGKKMFIHIRSLITFFKKHGLSPKR
;
A
#
# COMPACT_ATOMS: atom_id res chain seq x y z
N ARG A 1 -5.06 2.60 -3.56
CA ARG A 1 -6.03 2.64 -2.43
C ARG A 1 -5.61 1.70 -1.33
N TYR A 2 -5.98 2.02 -0.09
CA TYR A 2 -5.68 1.15 1.05
C TYR A 2 -6.35 -0.21 0.88
N ILE A 3 -5.62 -1.25 1.32
CA ILE A 3 -6.20 -2.58 1.38
C ILE A 3 -7.35 -2.60 2.39
N ASN A 4 -8.45 -3.24 2.04
CA ASN A 4 -9.59 -3.46 2.91
C ASN A 4 -10.10 -4.89 2.77
N LEU A 5 -10.95 -5.33 3.70
CA LEU A 5 -11.43 -6.70 3.71
C LEU A 5 -12.14 -7.08 2.39
N ASN A 6 -12.91 -6.16 1.80
CA ASN A 6 -13.63 -6.43 0.55
C ASN A 6 -12.67 -6.63 -0.64
N SER A 7 -11.62 -5.80 -0.74
CA SER A 7 -10.60 -5.96 -1.79
C SER A 7 -9.78 -7.24 -1.60
N LEU A 8 -9.51 -7.62 -0.35
CA LEU A 8 -8.81 -8.86 -0.03
C LEU A 8 -9.64 -10.09 -0.44
N ILE A 9 -10.93 -10.12 -0.09
CA ILE A 9 -11.86 -11.19 -0.50
C ILE A 9 -11.96 -11.24 -2.04
N ALA A 10 -12.16 -10.11 -2.70
CA ALA A 10 -12.23 -10.04 -4.16
C ALA A 10 -10.97 -10.59 -4.83
N ARG A 11 -9.78 -10.26 -4.31
CA ARG A 11 -8.50 -10.82 -4.82
C ARG A 11 -8.34 -12.30 -4.54
N GLY A 12 -8.83 -12.77 -3.40
CA GLY A 12 -8.87 -14.22 -3.08
C GLY A 12 -9.72 -14.99 -4.08
N LEU A 13 -10.91 -14.49 -4.41
CA LEU A 13 -11.82 -15.09 -5.39
C LEU A 13 -11.24 -15.11 -6.83
N THR A 14 -10.44 -14.12 -7.20
CA THR A 14 -9.76 -14.08 -8.51
C THR A 14 -8.44 -14.84 -8.50
N LYS A 15 -8.11 -15.59 -7.44
CA LYS A 15 -6.83 -16.30 -7.24
C LYS A 15 -5.62 -15.40 -7.48
N GLY A 16 -5.72 -14.13 -7.10
CA GLY A 16 -4.68 -13.13 -7.28
C GLY A 16 -4.42 -12.71 -8.73
N LYS A 17 -5.26 -13.11 -9.69
CA LYS A 17 -5.18 -12.59 -11.05
C LYS A 17 -5.64 -11.13 -11.05
N ASP A 18 -4.80 -10.26 -11.57
CA ASP A 18 -5.05 -8.82 -11.74
C ASP A 18 -5.98 -8.58 -12.96
N SER A 19 -7.06 -9.39 -13.06
CA SER A 19 -8.00 -9.33 -14.17
C SER A 19 -8.79 -8.03 -14.13
N ALA A 20 -8.88 -7.37 -15.28
CA ALA A 20 -9.58 -6.10 -15.44
C ALA A 20 -11.11 -6.22 -15.24
N ASP A 21 -11.64 -7.44 -15.29
CA ASP A 21 -13.06 -7.70 -15.30
C ASP A 21 -13.73 -7.54 -13.92
N ASN A 22 -12.95 -7.42 -12.85
CA ASN A 22 -13.48 -7.18 -11.52
C ASN A 22 -13.25 -5.71 -11.11
N GLU A 23 -14.31 -4.91 -11.12
CA GLU A 23 -14.27 -3.49 -10.78
C GLU A 23 -13.62 -3.20 -9.40
N LYS A 24 -13.88 -4.05 -8.39
CA LYS A 24 -13.30 -3.90 -7.04
C LYS A 24 -11.79 -4.12 -7.05
N VAL A 25 -11.33 -5.10 -7.81
CA VAL A 25 -9.90 -5.35 -8.01
C VAL A 25 -9.27 -4.22 -8.82
N GLY A 26 -9.93 -3.76 -9.87
CA GLY A 26 -9.47 -2.63 -10.69
C GLY A 26 -9.31 -1.35 -9.88
N LYS A 27 -10.29 -1.02 -9.04
CA LYS A 27 -10.23 0.13 -8.12
C LYS A 27 -9.11 0.00 -7.09
N TYR A 28 -8.93 -1.19 -6.50
CA TYR A 28 -7.83 -1.43 -5.57
C TYR A 28 -6.47 -1.26 -6.25
N LEU A 29 -6.33 -1.73 -7.47
CA LEU A 29 -5.11 -1.60 -8.28
C LEU A 29 -4.95 -0.21 -8.92
N CYS A 30 -5.84 0.73 -8.60
CA CYS A 30 -5.82 2.09 -9.12
C CYS A 30 -5.81 2.17 -10.66
N LYS A 31 -6.49 1.23 -11.36
CA LYS A 31 -6.59 1.25 -12.83
C LYS A 31 -7.46 2.38 -13.38
N ASP A 32 -8.17 3.08 -12.51
CA ASP A 32 -9.08 4.19 -12.79
C ASP A 32 -8.44 5.57 -12.66
N ILE A 33 -7.14 5.65 -12.33
CA ILE A 33 -6.44 6.93 -12.20
C ILE A 33 -5.61 7.27 -13.45
N ASP A 34 -5.43 8.56 -13.70
CA ASP A 34 -4.63 9.08 -14.81
C ASP A 34 -3.16 9.20 -14.37
N TYR A 35 -2.34 8.24 -14.75
CA TYR A 35 -0.91 8.20 -14.42
C TYR A 35 -0.06 9.24 -15.16
N SER A 36 -0.63 10.08 -16.03
CA SER A 36 0.08 11.18 -16.68
C SER A 36 0.13 12.45 -15.83
N LYS A 37 -0.61 12.51 -14.71
CA LYS A 37 -0.79 13.71 -13.90
C LYS A 37 -0.27 13.56 -12.49
N THR A 38 0.28 14.64 -11.94
CA THR A 38 0.52 14.76 -10.50
C THR A 38 -0.81 14.78 -9.77
N GLN A 39 -0.98 13.90 -8.79
CA GLN A 39 -2.24 13.77 -8.06
C GLN A 39 -2.04 13.15 -6.68
N GLU A 40 -3.02 13.37 -5.82
CA GLU A 40 -3.08 12.69 -4.52
C GLU A 40 -3.43 11.21 -4.69
N ILE A 41 -2.69 10.38 -3.97
CA ILE A 41 -2.93 8.94 -3.89
C ILE A 41 -2.99 8.51 -2.43
N ASP A 42 -3.61 7.38 -2.14
CA ASP A 42 -3.69 6.90 -0.77
C ASP A 42 -2.31 6.46 -0.24
N TRP A 43 -1.56 5.71 -1.02
CA TRP A 43 -0.22 5.23 -0.66
C TRP A 43 0.61 4.85 -1.89
N SER A 44 1.91 4.71 -1.72
CA SER A 44 2.85 4.23 -2.72
C SER A 44 3.78 3.17 -2.11
N ILE A 45 4.32 2.31 -2.96
CA ILE A 45 5.26 1.26 -2.56
C ILE A 45 6.55 1.90 -2.05
N GLY A 46 7.10 1.38 -0.96
CA GLY A 46 8.34 1.84 -0.33
C GLY A 46 9.60 1.81 -1.22
N ALA A 47 9.50 1.23 -2.43
CA ALA A 47 10.57 1.25 -3.40
C ALA A 47 10.97 2.66 -3.86
N ALA A 48 10.04 3.63 -3.84
CA ALA A 48 10.30 5.03 -4.21
C ALA A 48 9.38 5.96 -3.42
N LEU A 49 9.69 6.17 -2.15
CA LEU A 49 9.04 7.14 -1.28
C LEU A 49 10.02 8.25 -0.92
N PHE A 50 9.63 9.50 -1.18
CA PHE A 50 10.34 10.67 -0.73
C PHE A 50 9.49 11.42 0.29
N MET A 51 10.09 11.80 1.41
CA MET A 51 9.42 12.48 2.50
C MET A 51 10.37 13.51 3.12
N ARG A 52 9.83 14.63 3.57
CA ARG A 52 10.62 15.59 4.35
C ARG A 52 11.01 14.94 5.68
N ARG A 53 12.28 15.17 6.08
CA ARG A 53 12.84 14.60 7.31
C ARG A 53 12.00 14.94 8.55
N GLU A 54 11.48 16.15 8.63
CA GLU A 54 10.67 16.63 9.77
C GLU A 54 9.35 15.85 9.87
N ILE A 55 8.71 15.57 8.72
CA ILE A 55 7.48 14.76 8.68
C ILE A 55 7.78 13.33 9.10
N TYR A 56 8.85 12.73 8.56
CA TYR A 56 9.28 11.39 8.92
C TYR A 56 9.56 11.25 10.41
N ALA A 57 10.24 12.26 11.01
CA ALA A 57 10.53 12.29 12.43
C ALA A 57 9.24 12.45 13.27
N THR A 58 8.30 13.32 12.85
CA THR A 58 7.00 13.50 13.50
C THR A 58 6.19 12.20 13.52
N LEU A 59 6.28 11.41 12.44
CA LEU A 59 5.62 10.10 12.36
C LEU A 59 6.32 9.01 13.18
N GLY A 60 7.53 9.27 13.69
CA GLY A 60 8.36 8.27 14.35
C GLY A 60 8.97 7.24 13.39
N GLY A 61 9.02 7.55 12.08
CA GLY A 61 9.55 6.67 11.07
C GLY A 61 8.63 5.51 10.68
N PHE A 62 9.22 4.45 10.14
CA PHE A 62 8.51 3.19 9.92
C PHE A 62 8.16 2.52 11.24
N ASP A 63 6.95 1.98 11.33
CA ASP A 63 6.49 1.24 12.49
C ASP A 63 7.16 -0.15 12.54
N THR A 64 7.91 -0.42 13.60
CA THR A 64 8.71 -1.65 13.76
C THR A 64 7.89 -2.91 14.03
N ASP A 65 6.59 -2.80 14.26
CA ASP A 65 5.69 -3.96 14.32
C ASP A 65 5.54 -4.67 12.97
N TYR A 66 5.90 -3.95 11.88
CA TYR A 66 5.99 -4.52 10.54
C TYR A 66 7.43 -4.91 10.23
N PHE A 67 7.71 -6.21 10.19
CA PHE A 67 9.02 -6.68 9.75
C PHE A 67 9.23 -6.53 8.24
N LEU A 68 8.17 -6.75 7.46
CA LEU A 68 8.16 -6.64 6.00
C LEU A 68 6.71 -6.61 5.52
N TYR A 69 6.42 -5.80 4.51
CA TYR A 69 5.09 -5.53 3.95
C TYR A 69 4.20 -4.71 4.89
N MET A 70 3.34 -3.88 4.32
CA MET A 70 2.40 -2.97 4.96
C MET A 70 3.05 -1.78 5.71
N GLU A 71 4.37 -1.74 5.90
CA GLU A 71 5.09 -0.62 6.53
C GLU A 71 4.97 0.67 5.72
N ASP A 72 4.97 0.56 4.40
CA ASP A 72 4.83 1.66 3.45
C ASP A 72 3.39 2.19 3.40
N GLU A 73 2.41 1.28 3.35
CA GLU A 73 0.99 1.62 3.40
C GLU A 73 0.62 2.27 4.75
N ASP A 74 1.16 1.76 5.86
CA ASP A 74 1.00 2.31 7.21
C ASP A 74 1.59 3.72 7.31
N LEU A 75 2.83 3.92 6.84
CA LEU A 75 3.49 5.23 6.86
C LEU A 75 2.69 6.27 6.07
N CYS A 76 2.20 5.92 4.89
CA CYS A 76 1.38 6.79 4.06
C CYS A 76 0.06 7.15 4.75
N LEU A 77 -0.60 6.17 5.37
CA LEU A 77 -1.86 6.41 6.09
C LEU A 77 -1.66 7.32 7.31
N ARG A 78 -0.57 7.13 8.07
CA ARG A 78 -0.22 8.02 9.19
C ARG A 78 0.10 9.42 8.71
N SER A 79 0.77 9.58 7.57
CA SER A 79 1.04 10.88 6.95
C SER A 79 -0.25 11.63 6.63
N TRP A 80 -1.22 10.95 6.02
CA TRP A 80 -2.54 11.50 5.75
C TRP A 80 -3.27 11.95 7.02
N LYS A 81 -3.23 11.15 8.09
CA LYS A 81 -3.90 11.45 9.36
C LYS A 81 -3.36 12.70 10.06
N ILE A 82 -2.13 13.09 9.79
CA ILE A 82 -1.53 14.33 10.31
C ILE A 82 -1.55 15.48 9.29
N GLY A 83 -2.33 15.34 8.20
CA GLY A 83 -2.57 16.41 7.23
C GLY A 83 -1.52 16.53 6.11
N TYR A 84 -0.63 15.55 5.94
CA TYR A 84 0.34 15.53 4.85
C TYR A 84 -0.07 14.52 3.78
N PRO A 85 -0.58 14.98 2.62
CA PRO A 85 -1.02 14.11 1.53
C PRO A 85 0.15 13.35 0.89
N VAL A 86 -0.14 12.16 0.38
CA VAL A 86 0.77 11.40 -0.47
C VAL A 86 0.51 11.79 -1.93
N ILE A 87 1.55 12.23 -2.62
CA ILE A 87 1.47 12.73 -3.99
C ILE A 87 2.15 11.74 -4.94
N TYR A 88 1.44 11.33 -5.97
CA TYR A 88 2.03 10.68 -7.13
C TYR A 88 2.61 11.73 -8.08
N TYR A 89 3.90 11.58 -8.44
CA TYR A 89 4.62 12.51 -9.31
C TYR A 89 5.17 11.75 -10.53
N PRO A 90 4.55 11.87 -11.72
CA PRO A 90 4.85 11.04 -12.87
C PRO A 90 6.17 11.36 -13.58
N GLU A 91 6.73 12.55 -13.36
CA GLU A 91 8.00 12.96 -14.00
C GLU A 91 9.22 12.27 -13.37
N SER A 92 9.08 11.78 -12.11
CA SER A 92 10.12 10.99 -11.44
C SER A 92 9.89 9.52 -11.67
N LYS A 93 10.84 8.82 -12.28
CA LYS A 93 10.72 7.41 -12.64
C LYS A 93 11.87 6.61 -12.07
N MET A 94 11.56 5.43 -11.54
CA MET A 94 12.52 4.47 -11.07
C MET A 94 12.19 3.06 -11.60
N ILE A 95 13.20 2.33 -11.99
CA ILE A 95 13.06 0.91 -12.36
C ILE A 95 13.27 0.07 -11.11
N HIS A 96 12.26 -0.69 -10.72
CA HIS A 96 12.31 -1.59 -9.56
C HIS A 96 12.06 -3.04 -9.97
N ASN A 97 13.04 -3.92 -9.74
CA ASN A 97 12.91 -5.34 -10.01
C ASN A 97 12.10 -6.03 -8.89
N HIS A 98 10.79 -6.01 -9.01
CA HIS A 98 9.87 -6.55 -8.02
C HIS A 98 9.67 -8.07 -8.15
N LEU A 99 10.21 -8.84 -7.22
CA LEU A 99 10.21 -10.31 -7.28
C LEU A 99 8.87 -10.98 -6.90
N ARG A 100 7.85 -10.24 -6.45
CA ARG A 100 6.53 -10.76 -5.98
C ARG A 100 6.64 -12.02 -5.10
N ALA A 101 7.64 -12.08 -4.24
CA ALA A 101 8.02 -13.30 -3.52
C ALA A 101 6.98 -13.78 -2.49
N SER A 102 6.03 -12.92 -2.06
CA SER A 102 4.93 -13.27 -1.15
C SER A 102 3.77 -13.99 -1.86
N SER A 103 3.74 -14.04 -3.19
CA SER A 103 2.69 -14.73 -3.95
C SER A 103 2.81 -16.25 -3.92
N LYS A 104 3.98 -16.77 -3.51
CA LYS A 104 4.23 -18.21 -3.37
C LYS A 104 4.09 -18.61 -1.90
N ILE A 105 3.57 -19.84 -1.67
CA ILE A 105 3.50 -20.42 -0.31
C ILE A 105 4.92 -20.54 0.23
N GLY A 106 5.18 -19.89 1.39
CA GLY A 106 6.49 -19.89 2.02
C GLY A 106 6.59 -18.83 3.11
N LYS A 107 7.77 -18.72 3.72
CA LYS A 107 8.04 -17.79 4.84
C LYS A 107 7.55 -16.34 4.58
N LYS A 108 7.77 -15.82 3.36
CA LYS A 108 7.37 -14.46 3.00
C LYS A 108 5.85 -14.26 2.95
N MET A 109 5.10 -15.29 2.58
CA MET A 109 3.63 -15.24 2.63
C MET A 109 3.13 -15.13 4.08
N PHE A 110 3.68 -15.92 5.00
CA PHE A 110 3.30 -15.85 6.43
C PHE A 110 3.65 -14.50 7.06
N ILE A 111 4.82 -13.94 6.71
CA ILE A 111 5.19 -12.58 7.13
C ILE A 111 4.17 -11.56 6.61
N HIS A 112 3.77 -11.64 5.34
CA HIS A 112 2.78 -10.74 4.75
C HIS A 112 1.41 -10.84 5.47
N ILE A 113 0.95 -12.07 5.74
CA ILE A 113 -0.30 -12.28 6.48
C ILE A 113 -0.22 -11.68 7.89
N ARG A 114 0.90 -11.87 8.60
CA ARG A 114 1.11 -11.27 9.93
C ARG A 114 1.06 -9.75 9.86
N SER A 115 1.77 -9.13 8.91
CA SER A 115 1.77 -7.68 8.71
C SER A 115 0.38 -7.16 8.37
N LEU A 116 -0.37 -7.87 7.53
CA LEU A 116 -1.75 -7.54 7.19
C LEU A 116 -2.68 -7.58 8.42
N ILE A 117 -2.55 -8.59 9.27
CA ILE A 117 -3.31 -8.67 10.52
C ILE A 117 -2.96 -7.50 11.44
N THR A 118 -1.67 -7.16 11.57
CA THR A 118 -1.19 -6.00 12.34
C THR A 118 -1.79 -4.71 11.80
N PHE A 119 -1.80 -4.53 10.49
CA PHE A 119 -2.37 -3.36 9.82
C PHE A 119 -3.87 -3.20 10.12
N PHE A 120 -4.65 -4.28 9.98
CA PHE A 120 -6.07 -4.24 10.30
C PHE A 120 -6.37 -4.04 11.79
N LYS A 121 -5.53 -4.55 12.69
CA LYS A 121 -5.65 -4.27 14.14
C LYS A 121 -5.43 -2.79 14.45
N LYS A 122 -4.49 -2.12 13.77
CA LYS A 122 -4.14 -0.71 13.99
C LYS A 122 -5.12 0.26 13.30
N HIS A 123 -5.60 -0.10 12.12
CA HIS A 123 -6.33 0.83 11.25
C HIS A 123 -7.77 0.41 10.91
N GLY A 124 -8.20 -0.77 11.40
CA GLY A 124 -9.53 -1.32 11.11
C GLY A 124 -9.60 -2.03 9.74
N LEU A 125 -10.71 -2.72 9.50
CA LEU A 125 -10.92 -3.53 8.28
C LEU A 125 -11.19 -2.70 7.01
N SER A 126 -11.39 -1.40 7.16
CA SER A 126 -11.62 -0.46 6.05
C SER A 126 -10.92 0.87 6.36
N PRO A 127 -9.58 0.90 6.31
CA PRO A 127 -8.81 2.10 6.65
C PRO A 127 -9.14 3.25 5.70
N LYS A 128 -9.18 4.47 6.27
CA LYS A 128 -9.46 5.72 5.56
C LYS A 128 -8.48 6.79 6.01
N ARG A 129 -8.12 7.68 5.10
CA ARG A 129 -7.40 8.94 5.34
C ARG A 129 -8.30 9.98 5.98
#